data_6208cb79d348a9abfbecba1fdeb05920
#
_entry.id   6208cb79d348a9abfbecba1fdeb05920
#
_cell.length_a   1.000
_cell.length_b   1.000
_cell.length_c   1.000
_cell.angle_alpha   90.00
_cell.angle_beta   90.00
_cell.angle_gamma   90.00
#
_symmetry.space_group_name_H-M   'P 1'
#
loop_
_entity.id
_entity.type
_entity.pdbx_description
1 polymer ?
#
loop_
_entity_poly.entity_id
_entity_poly.type
_entity_poly.pdbx_seq_one_letter_code
_entity_poly.pdbx_strand_id
1 'polypeptide(L)'
;MSLRIALIATVLIAIALPAIAADAQLSAAVASHQRASENTVRDRFRHPAASLAFWGLKPGQTVVEIAPANGYWTEILAPYLKATGGHYIAAEGKDGQKLPAKFADRAVYGDIGYTVFSDSSGALGSAGSADLVLTARNIHDWMWTPGFAEKGMGDFYAVLKPGGILAVEEHRADPRPQIGDARDGYVATATIVSMAKKAGFVLEASSEINANPKDTKDHPFGVWTLPPTRLSGPSGQPGNPHFDHSKYDAIGESDRMTLRFRKPA
;
A
#
# COMPACT_ATOMS: atom_id res chain seq x y z
N MET A 1 -66.82 34.28 5.10
CA MET A 1 -65.94 33.29 4.41
C MET A 1 -64.53 33.47 4.93
N SER A 2 -64.09 32.67 5.89
CA SER A 2 -62.77 32.81 6.53
C SER A 2 -61.81 31.81 5.90
N LEU A 3 -60.76 32.33 5.28
CA LEU A 3 -59.70 31.56 4.62
C LEU A 3 -58.71 31.12 5.69
N ARG A 4 -58.62 29.80 5.96
CA ARG A 4 -57.60 29.22 6.85
C ARG A 4 -56.37 28.87 6.01
N ILE A 5 -55.25 29.58 6.23
CA ILE A 5 -53.96 29.28 5.63
C ILE A 5 -53.31 28.21 6.52
N ALA A 6 -53.10 27.03 5.96
CA ALA A 6 -52.33 25.97 6.61
C ALA A 6 -50.83 26.18 6.34
N LEU A 7 -50.05 26.42 7.40
CA LEU A 7 -48.59 26.46 7.33
C LEU A 7 -48.08 25.01 7.33
N ILE A 8 -47.44 24.60 6.21
CA ILE A 8 -46.71 23.33 6.15
C ILE A 8 -45.26 23.60 6.63
N ALA A 9 -44.93 23.12 7.80
CA ALA A 9 -43.56 23.14 8.32
C ALA A 9 -42.74 22.01 7.69
N THR A 10 -41.82 22.33 6.80
CA THR A 10 -40.85 21.36 6.26
C THR A 10 -39.77 21.11 7.27
N VAL A 11 -39.78 19.93 7.89
CA VAL A 11 -38.70 19.47 8.77
C VAL A 11 -37.53 18.97 7.90
N LEU A 12 -36.47 19.74 7.81
CA LEU A 12 -35.18 19.31 7.24
C LEU A 12 -34.50 18.38 8.25
N ILE A 13 -34.55 17.08 8.00
CA ILE A 13 -33.73 16.10 8.73
C ILE A 13 -32.32 16.19 8.17
N ALA A 14 -31.41 16.84 8.89
CA ALA A 14 -29.99 16.80 8.61
C ALA A 14 -29.47 15.40 8.98
N ILE A 15 -29.20 14.57 7.98
CA ILE A 15 -28.51 13.30 8.17
C ILE A 15 -27.05 13.65 8.46
N ALA A 16 -26.67 13.69 9.74
CA ALA A 16 -25.27 13.75 10.16
C ALA A 16 -24.62 12.42 9.79
N LEU A 17 -23.77 12.42 8.76
CA LEU A 17 -22.87 11.30 8.50
C LEU A 17 -22.00 11.12 9.75
N PRO A 18 -21.86 9.89 10.31
CA PRO A 18 -20.96 9.66 11.41
C PRO A 18 -19.54 10.05 10.98
N ALA A 19 -18.97 11.09 11.58
CA ALA A 19 -17.55 11.34 11.51
C ALA A 19 -16.88 10.07 12.03
N ILE A 20 -16.14 9.36 11.16
CA ILE A 20 -15.31 8.21 11.56
C ILE A 20 -14.33 8.80 12.56
N ALA A 21 -14.52 8.47 13.85
CA ALA A 21 -13.56 8.85 14.87
C ALA A 21 -12.18 8.34 14.44
N ALA A 22 -11.20 9.23 14.37
CA ALA A 22 -9.85 8.83 14.01
C ALA A 22 -9.41 7.73 14.99
N ASP A 23 -8.92 6.61 14.48
CA ASP A 23 -8.40 5.52 15.31
C ASP A 23 -7.18 6.05 16.10
N ALA A 24 -7.35 6.21 17.40
CA ALA A 24 -6.34 6.79 18.28
C ALA A 24 -5.06 5.92 18.30
N GLN A 25 -5.19 4.59 18.21
CA GLN A 25 -4.05 3.68 18.15
C GLN A 25 -3.30 3.82 16.83
N LEU A 26 -4.01 3.98 15.71
CA LEU A 26 -3.37 4.25 14.42
C LEU A 26 -2.65 5.60 14.43
N SER A 27 -3.28 6.62 14.96
CA SER A 27 -2.66 7.95 15.10
C SER A 27 -1.40 7.90 15.95
N ALA A 28 -1.43 7.16 17.07
CA ALA A 28 -0.27 6.96 17.94
C ALA A 28 0.85 6.18 17.24
N ALA A 29 0.52 5.11 16.48
CA ALA A 29 1.50 4.34 15.73
C ALA A 29 2.18 5.19 14.64
N VAL A 30 1.44 6.01 13.92
CA VAL A 30 1.99 6.93 12.90
C VAL A 30 2.88 8.01 13.53
N ALA A 31 2.51 8.55 14.68
CA ALA A 31 3.27 9.59 15.40
C ALA A 31 4.40 9.02 16.28
N SER A 32 4.64 7.71 16.25
CA SER A 32 5.60 7.06 17.15
C SER A 32 7.04 7.55 16.93
N HIS A 33 7.73 7.87 18.03
CA HIS A 33 9.16 8.20 18.04
C HIS A 33 10.07 6.98 17.73
N GLN A 34 9.51 5.78 17.71
CA GLN A 34 10.23 4.56 17.33
C GLN A 34 10.39 4.43 15.81
N ARG A 35 9.68 5.24 15.05
CA ARG A 35 9.82 5.29 13.59
C ARG A 35 11.11 5.99 13.20
N ALA A 36 11.80 5.43 12.22
CA ALA A 36 13.02 6.01 11.69
C ALA A 36 12.75 7.36 11.01
N SER A 37 13.64 8.33 11.21
CA SER A 37 13.51 9.67 10.63
C SER A 37 13.45 9.66 9.10
N GLU A 38 14.21 8.78 8.46
CA GLU A 38 14.18 8.55 7.01
C GLU A 38 12.84 8.02 6.51
N ASN A 39 12.01 7.42 7.38
CA ASN A 39 10.66 7.00 7.07
C ASN A 39 9.65 8.12 7.34
N THR A 40 9.75 8.81 8.48
CA THR A 40 8.77 9.86 8.85
C THR A 40 8.78 11.04 7.90
N VAL A 41 9.93 11.44 7.35
CA VAL A 41 10.02 12.51 6.33
C VAL A 41 9.25 12.17 5.04
N ARG A 42 8.94 10.90 4.82
CA ARG A 42 8.21 10.40 3.66
C ARG A 42 6.70 10.42 3.85
N ASP A 43 6.21 10.65 5.08
CA ASP A 43 4.77 10.64 5.38
C ASP A 43 4.00 11.68 4.57
N ARG A 44 4.64 12.82 4.25
CA ARG A 44 4.08 13.86 3.37
C ARG A 44 3.76 13.39 1.94
N PHE A 45 4.33 12.26 1.52
CA PHE A 45 4.08 11.66 0.22
C PHE A 45 3.26 10.37 0.32
N ARG A 46 3.22 9.74 1.49
CA ARG A 46 2.63 8.40 1.69
C ARG A 46 1.36 8.42 2.51
N HIS A 47 1.08 9.56 3.17
CA HIS A 47 -0.16 9.81 3.93
C HIS A 47 -0.61 8.60 4.77
N PRO A 48 0.26 8.04 5.67
CA PRO A 48 0.09 6.69 6.20
C PRO A 48 -1.23 6.49 6.95
N ALA A 49 -1.66 7.45 7.78
CA ALA A 49 -2.94 7.34 8.48
C ALA A 49 -4.12 7.29 7.50
N ALA A 50 -4.13 8.17 6.48
CA ALA A 50 -5.20 8.22 5.50
C ALA A 50 -5.20 6.99 4.59
N SER A 51 -4.02 6.49 4.17
CA SER A 51 -3.88 5.30 3.34
C SER A 51 -4.36 4.04 4.07
N LEU A 52 -3.94 3.83 5.32
CA LEU A 52 -4.34 2.66 6.11
C LEU A 52 -5.83 2.69 6.45
N ALA A 53 -6.40 3.87 6.75
CA ALA A 53 -7.84 4.03 6.93
C ALA A 53 -8.63 3.74 5.65
N PHE A 54 -8.15 4.24 4.50
CA PHE A 54 -8.75 3.95 3.18
C PHE A 54 -8.73 2.45 2.87
N TRP A 55 -7.64 1.75 3.15
CA TRP A 55 -7.54 0.29 2.98
C TRP A 55 -8.34 -0.50 4.01
N GLY A 56 -8.92 0.16 5.00
CA GLY A 56 -9.82 -0.49 5.96
C GLY A 56 -9.08 -1.25 7.05
N LEU A 57 -7.88 -0.81 7.44
CA LEU A 57 -7.19 -1.32 8.63
C LEU A 57 -8.08 -1.12 9.87
N LYS A 58 -8.20 -2.16 10.69
CA LYS A 58 -9.03 -2.18 11.91
C LYS A 58 -8.30 -2.87 13.06
N PRO A 59 -8.65 -2.55 14.31
CA PRO A 59 -8.17 -3.28 15.49
C PRO A 59 -8.40 -4.79 15.38
N GLY A 60 -7.44 -5.57 15.87
CA GLY A 60 -7.55 -7.01 16.00
C GLY A 60 -7.38 -7.82 14.70
N GLN A 61 -7.07 -7.18 13.57
CA GLN A 61 -6.89 -7.88 12.29
C GLN A 61 -5.60 -8.70 12.23
N THR A 62 -5.61 -9.72 11.38
CA THR A 62 -4.40 -10.37 10.86
C THR A 62 -4.03 -9.70 9.53
N VAL A 63 -2.86 -9.06 9.48
CA VAL A 63 -2.35 -8.33 8.31
C VAL A 63 -1.10 -9.00 7.79
N VAL A 64 -1.05 -9.27 6.48
CA VAL A 64 0.13 -9.74 5.76
C VAL A 64 0.68 -8.59 4.92
N GLU A 65 1.89 -8.14 5.19
CA GLU A 65 2.62 -7.16 4.36
C GLU A 65 3.56 -7.90 3.43
N ILE A 66 3.43 -7.65 2.13
CA ILE A 66 4.22 -8.29 1.09
C ILE A 66 5.47 -7.47 0.78
N ALA A 67 6.63 -8.10 0.88
CA ALA A 67 7.94 -7.51 0.61
C ALA A 67 8.13 -6.17 1.38
N PRO A 68 8.13 -6.20 2.72
CA PRO A 68 8.18 -4.99 3.55
C PRO A 68 9.47 -4.17 3.39
N ALA A 69 10.50 -4.70 2.77
CA ALA A 69 11.80 -4.08 2.52
C ALA A 69 12.41 -3.50 3.82
N ASN A 70 12.66 -2.19 3.87
CA ASN A 70 13.20 -1.51 5.06
C ASN A 70 12.15 -1.22 6.15
N GLY A 71 10.90 -1.68 5.96
CA GLY A 71 9.88 -1.68 6.99
C GLY A 71 9.13 -0.37 7.19
N TYR A 72 8.92 0.44 6.15
CA TYR A 72 8.14 1.69 6.29
C TYR A 72 6.74 1.44 6.88
N TRP A 73 5.99 0.51 6.29
CA TRP A 73 4.66 0.16 6.80
C TRP A 73 4.75 -0.70 8.05
N THR A 74 5.77 -1.56 8.17
CA THR A 74 6.02 -2.39 9.35
C THR A 74 6.14 -1.56 10.63
N GLU A 75 6.83 -0.38 10.58
CA GLU A 75 6.98 0.54 11.71
C GLU A 75 5.64 1.07 12.25
N ILE A 76 4.58 0.99 11.46
CA ILE A 76 3.24 1.43 11.83
C ILE A 76 2.35 0.22 12.13
N LEU A 77 2.32 -0.76 11.23
CA LEU A 77 1.43 -1.90 11.30
C LEU A 77 1.72 -2.81 12.49
N ALA A 78 2.99 -3.16 12.72
CA ALA A 78 3.35 -4.09 13.79
C ALA A 78 3.01 -3.55 15.17
N PRO A 79 3.41 -2.31 15.58
CA PRO A 79 2.99 -1.77 16.89
C PRO A 79 1.48 -1.50 16.98
N TYR A 80 0.82 -1.09 15.89
CA TYR A 80 -0.63 -0.92 15.88
C TYR A 80 -1.36 -2.23 16.18
N LEU A 81 -1.01 -3.30 15.45
CA LEU A 81 -1.65 -4.60 15.62
C LEU A 81 -1.34 -5.20 16.99
N LYS A 82 -0.10 -5.05 17.49
CA LYS A 82 0.24 -5.41 18.87
C LYS A 82 -0.68 -4.71 19.89
N ALA A 83 -0.86 -3.41 19.74
CA ALA A 83 -1.66 -2.60 20.68
C ALA A 83 -3.17 -2.94 20.62
N THR A 84 -3.63 -3.47 19.50
CA THR A 84 -5.06 -3.76 19.24
C THR A 84 -5.40 -5.24 19.28
N GLY A 85 -4.46 -6.11 19.65
CA GLY A 85 -4.67 -7.57 19.75
C GLY A 85 -4.73 -8.28 18.39
N GLY A 86 -4.20 -7.65 17.33
CA GLY A 86 -4.07 -8.24 16.01
C GLY A 86 -2.74 -8.96 15.78
N HIS A 87 -2.52 -9.42 14.55
CA HIS A 87 -1.31 -10.14 14.15
C HIS A 87 -0.70 -9.52 12.90
N TYR A 88 0.61 -9.26 12.94
CA TYR A 88 1.37 -8.79 11.80
C TYR A 88 2.24 -9.92 11.25
N ILE A 89 2.21 -10.13 9.92
CA ILE A 89 3.00 -11.14 9.21
C ILE A 89 3.77 -10.45 8.08
N ALA A 90 5.09 -10.59 8.09
CA ALA A 90 5.98 -10.16 7.01
C ALA A 90 6.15 -11.29 6.00
N ALA A 91 5.74 -11.08 4.75
CA ALA A 91 6.00 -11.99 3.65
C ALA A 91 7.26 -11.54 2.92
N GLU A 92 8.40 -12.18 3.22
CA GLU A 92 9.73 -11.80 2.73
C GLU A 92 10.16 -12.64 1.54
N GLY A 93 11.12 -12.11 0.76
CA GLY A 93 11.66 -12.81 -0.41
C GLY A 93 12.42 -14.09 -0.05
N LYS A 94 12.55 -15.00 -1.03
CA LYS A 94 13.20 -16.31 -0.90
C LYS A 94 14.66 -16.21 -0.42
N ASP A 95 15.38 -15.19 -0.85
CA ASP A 95 16.82 -15.01 -0.60
C ASP A 95 17.12 -14.36 0.74
N GLY A 96 16.14 -14.33 1.66
CA GLY A 96 16.34 -13.91 3.04
C GLY A 96 16.53 -12.41 3.21
N GLN A 97 15.96 -11.59 2.32
CA GLN A 97 15.77 -10.17 2.59
C GLN A 97 14.84 -10.08 3.80
N LYS A 98 15.45 -10.06 4.97
CA LYS A 98 14.75 -9.99 6.25
C LYS A 98 14.55 -8.53 6.62
N LEU A 99 13.48 -8.29 7.36
CA LEU A 99 13.32 -7.02 8.05
C LEU A 99 14.58 -6.64 8.82
N PRO A 100 14.97 -5.34 8.87
CA PRO A 100 16.09 -4.87 9.69
C PRO A 100 16.03 -5.37 11.13
N ALA A 101 17.18 -5.57 11.74
CA ALA A 101 17.33 -6.17 13.09
C ALA A 101 16.51 -5.47 14.19
N LYS A 102 16.22 -4.16 14.04
CA LYS A 102 15.39 -3.42 15.00
C LYS A 102 14.00 -4.02 15.19
N PHE A 103 13.44 -4.70 14.18
CA PHE A 103 12.12 -5.33 14.26
C PHE A 103 12.08 -6.60 15.12
N ALA A 104 13.24 -7.06 15.60
CA ALA A 104 13.33 -8.10 16.63
C ALA A 104 12.94 -7.59 18.03
N ASP A 105 12.83 -6.28 18.24
CA ASP A 105 12.37 -5.71 19.51
C ASP A 105 10.86 -5.96 19.71
N ARG A 106 10.55 -7.05 20.40
CA ARG A 106 9.17 -7.46 20.70
C ARG A 106 8.45 -6.47 21.64
N ALA A 107 9.20 -5.67 22.41
CA ALA A 107 8.59 -4.66 23.29
C ALA A 107 7.96 -3.54 22.45
N VAL A 108 8.48 -3.25 21.28
CA VAL A 108 7.95 -2.26 20.33
C VAL A 108 7.00 -2.91 19.32
N TYR A 109 7.49 -3.94 18.61
CA TYR A 109 6.83 -4.48 17.41
C TYR A 109 5.96 -5.71 17.66
N GLY A 110 5.97 -6.29 18.89
CA GLY A 110 5.25 -7.52 19.20
C GLY A 110 5.90 -8.75 18.56
N ASP A 111 5.10 -9.79 18.40
CA ASP A 111 5.49 -11.02 17.72
C ASP A 111 5.21 -10.89 16.23
N ILE A 112 6.25 -10.63 15.45
CA ILE A 112 6.16 -10.61 14.00
C ILE A 112 6.16 -12.04 13.47
N GLY A 113 5.11 -12.43 12.76
CA GLY A 113 5.09 -13.65 11.96
C GLY A 113 5.86 -13.48 10.66
N TYR A 114 6.45 -14.56 10.15
CA TYR A 114 7.19 -14.55 8.89
C TYR A 114 6.68 -15.63 7.95
N THR A 115 6.63 -15.30 6.67
CA THR A 115 6.37 -16.25 5.59
C THR A 115 7.22 -15.88 4.37
N VAL A 116 7.30 -16.77 3.38
CA VAL A 116 8.08 -16.53 2.15
C VAL A 116 7.14 -16.20 1.01
N PHE A 117 7.45 -15.14 0.28
CA PHE A 117 6.79 -14.75 -0.96
C PHE A 117 7.80 -14.66 -2.10
N SER A 118 7.68 -15.52 -3.10
CA SER A 118 8.49 -15.54 -4.32
C SER A 118 7.71 -16.15 -5.47
N ASP A 119 8.31 -16.14 -6.66
CA ASP A 119 7.80 -16.82 -7.87
C ASP A 119 7.57 -18.32 -7.69
N SER A 120 8.32 -18.93 -6.77
CA SER A 120 8.33 -20.38 -6.51
C SER A 120 7.97 -20.75 -5.08
N SER A 121 7.60 -19.78 -4.22
CA SER A 121 7.15 -20.08 -2.85
C SER A 121 5.80 -20.80 -2.85
N GLY A 122 5.55 -21.53 -1.75
CA GLY A 122 4.23 -22.06 -1.43
C GLY A 122 3.25 -20.98 -0.97
N ALA A 123 2.18 -21.42 -0.31
CA ALA A 123 1.13 -20.55 0.21
C ALA A 123 1.69 -19.58 1.28
N LEU A 124 1.14 -18.38 1.35
CA LEU A 124 1.49 -17.34 2.35
C LEU A 124 1.06 -17.70 3.79
N GLY A 125 0.20 -18.67 3.92
CA GLY A 125 -0.37 -19.14 5.18
C GLY A 125 -1.57 -20.04 4.93
N SER A 126 -2.31 -20.36 5.98
CA SER A 126 -3.56 -21.12 5.84
C SER A 126 -4.58 -20.32 5.03
N ALA A 127 -5.33 -20.99 4.16
CA ALA A 127 -6.38 -20.35 3.38
C ALA A 127 -7.39 -19.64 4.28
N GLY A 128 -7.75 -18.42 3.94
CA GLY A 128 -8.71 -17.63 4.71
C GLY A 128 -8.25 -17.22 6.11
N SER A 129 -6.95 -17.07 6.36
CA SER A 129 -6.42 -16.70 7.67
C SER A 129 -6.17 -15.19 7.86
N ALA A 130 -6.02 -14.42 6.78
CA ALA A 130 -5.74 -12.99 6.84
C ALA A 130 -6.98 -12.13 6.59
N ASP A 131 -7.06 -11.00 7.28
CA ASP A 131 -8.10 -9.98 7.08
C ASP A 131 -7.70 -8.96 6.02
N LEU A 132 -6.40 -8.64 5.93
CA LEU A 132 -5.83 -7.67 5.02
C LEU A 132 -4.49 -8.15 4.50
N VAL A 133 -4.27 -8.03 3.18
CA VAL A 133 -2.96 -8.15 2.54
C VAL A 133 -2.58 -6.79 1.99
N LEU A 134 -1.40 -6.29 2.34
CA LEU A 134 -0.85 -5.04 1.85
C LEU A 134 0.34 -5.30 0.93
N THR A 135 0.32 -4.75 -0.26
CA THR A 135 1.48 -4.63 -1.16
C THR A 135 1.69 -3.18 -1.58
N ALA A 136 2.91 -2.69 -1.44
CA ALA A 136 3.22 -1.30 -1.72
C ALA A 136 4.47 -1.17 -2.60
N ARG A 137 4.26 -0.88 -3.90
CA ARG A 137 5.31 -0.60 -4.89
C ARG A 137 6.23 -1.80 -5.14
N ASN A 138 5.62 -2.96 -5.37
CA ASN A 138 6.33 -4.22 -5.61
C ASN A 138 5.85 -4.93 -6.88
N ILE A 139 4.62 -4.66 -7.34
CA ILE A 139 4.01 -5.44 -8.43
C ILE A 139 4.79 -5.26 -9.73
N HIS A 140 5.31 -4.05 -9.98
CA HIS A 140 6.15 -3.78 -11.16
C HIS A 140 7.38 -4.71 -11.22
N ASP A 141 8.03 -4.99 -10.09
CA ASP A 141 9.19 -5.90 -10.03
C ASP A 141 8.78 -7.35 -10.34
N TRP A 142 7.60 -7.77 -9.88
CA TRP A 142 7.11 -9.13 -10.14
C TRP A 142 6.72 -9.34 -11.61
N MET A 143 6.36 -8.26 -12.32
CA MET A 143 6.08 -8.32 -13.76
C MET A 143 7.31 -8.67 -14.58
N TRP A 144 8.53 -8.54 -14.05
CA TRP A 144 9.77 -8.91 -14.72
C TRP A 144 9.96 -10.43 -14.84
N THR A 145 9.27 -11.18 -14.01
CA THR A 145 9.26 -12.66 -14.06
C THR A 145 7.91 -13.14 -14.57
N PRO A 146 7.85 -13.83 -15.73
CA PRO A 146 6.60 -14.31 -16.30
C PRO A 146 5.75 -15.10 -15.30
N GLY A 147 4.49 -14.69 -15.11
CA GLY A 147 3.53 -15.35 -14.23
C GLY A 147 3.67 -15.04 -12.74
N PHE A 148 4.71 -14.34 -12.29
CA PHE A 148 4.90 -14.09 -10.85
C PHE A 148 3.86 -13.11 -10.28
N ALA A 149 3.55 -12.04 -10.99
CA ALA A 149 2.53 -11.10 -10.56
C ALA A 149 1.14 -11.76 -10.45
N GLU A 150 0.78 -12.60 -11.43
CA GLU A 150 -0.47 -13.37 -11.41
C GLU A 150 -0.51 -14.40 -10.29
N LYS A 151 0.61 -15.13 -10.06
CA LYS A 151 0.74 -16.04 -8.90
C LYS A 151 0.53 -15.27 -7.60
N GLY A 152 1.17 -14.11 -7.45
CA GLY A 152 1.03 -13.26 -6.28
C GLY A 152 -0.43 -12.90 -6.00
N MET A 153 -1.19 -12.47 -7.02
CA MET A 153 -2.62 -12.18 -6.87
C MET A 153 -3.42 -13.42 -6.43
N GLY A 154 -3.07 -14.61 -6.93
CA GLY A 154 -3.67 -15.87 -6.51
C GLY A 154 -3.37 -16.22 -5.04
N ASP A 155 -2.12 -16.04 -4.61
CA ASP A 155 -1.69 -16.29 -3.22
C ASP A 155 -2.40 -15.32 -2.25
N PHE A 156 -2.53 -14.05 -2.63
CA PHE A 156 -3.24 -13.03 -1.84
C PHE A 156 -4.73 -13.40 -1.70
N TYR A 157 -5.33 -13.84 -2.80
CA TYR A 157 -6.71 -14.30 -2.78
C TYR A 157 -6.89 -15.52 -1.86
N ALA A 158 -5.98 -16.47 -1.92
CA ALA A 158 -6.05 -17.70 -1.13
C ALA A 158 -5.94 -17.43 0.38
N VAL A 159 -4.98 -16.60 0.82
CA VAL A 159 -4.74 -16.32 2.23
C VAL A 159 -5.82 -15.44 2.86
N LEU A 160 -6.50 -14.58 2.08
CA LEU A 160 -7.54 -13.70 2.58
C LEU A 160 -8.82 -14.45 2.93
N LYS A 161 -9.44 -14.07 4.04
CA LYS A 161 -10.80 -14.46 4.41
C LYS A 161 -11.81 -14.01 3.35
N PRO A 162 -12.99 -14.67 3.22
CA PRO A 162 -14.12 -14.06 2.53
C PRO A 162 -14.42 -12.67 3.12
N GLY A 163 -14.61 -11.66 2.28
CA GLY A 163 -14.74 -10.26 2.69
C GLY A 163 -13.42 -9.57 3.02
N GLY A 164 -12.26 -10.26 2.99
CA GLY A 164 -10.95 -9.69 3.25
C GLY A 164 -10.49 -8.71 2.18
N ILE A 165 -9.52 -7.87 2.50
CA ILE A 165 -9.07 -6.76 1.67
C ILE A 165 -7.66 -7.01 1.13
N LEU A 166 -7.49 -6.80 -0.18
CA LEU A 166 -6.20 -6.59 -0.81
C LEU A 166 -6.00 -5.07 -0.98
N ALA A 167 -5.04 -4.54 -0.23
CA ALA A 167 -4.59 -3.15 -0.26
C ALA A 167 -3.40 -3.01 -1.22
N VAL A 168 -3.52 -2.16 -2.22
CA VAL A 168 -2.48 -1.96 -3.23
C VAL A 168 -2.11 -0.49 -3.32
N GLU A 169 -0.82 -0.20 -3.20
CA GLU A 169 -0.17 1.03 -3.65
C GLU A 169 0.83 0.68 -4.75
N GLU A 170 0.78 1.36 -5.91
CA GLU A 170 1.75 1.10 -6.97
C GLU A 170 2.05 2.38 -7.76
N HIS A 171 3.26 2.47 -8.32
CA HIS A 171 3.67 3.56 -9.21
C HIS A 171 2.77 3.58 -10.44
N ARG A 172 2.09 4.70 -10.66
CA ARG A 172 1.03 4.81 -11.64
C ARG A 172 1.55 5.35 -12.97
N ALA A 173 1.45 4.54 -14.03
CA ALA A 173 1.61 5.01 -15.40
C ALA A 173 0.46 5.96 -15.80
N ASP A 174 0.69 6.78 -16.83
CA ASP A 174 -0.37 7.54 -17.47
C ASP A 174 -1.48 6.61 -18.00
N PRO A 175 -2.71 7.12 -18.21
CA PRO A 175 -3.80 6.34 -18.78
C PRO A 175 -3.48 5.88 -20.21
N ARG A 176 -2.84 4.74 -20.33
CA ARG A 176 -2.39 4.11 -21.59
C ARG A 176 -2.36 2.58 -21.40
N PRO A 177 -2.36 1.80 -22.47
CA PRO A 177 -2.05 0.38 -22.38
C PRO A 177 -0.69 0.18 -21.70
N GLN A 178 -0.55 -0.90 -20.92
CA GLN A 178 0.71 -1.25 -20.30
C GLN A 178 1.80 -1.44 -21.36
N ILE A 179 2.93 -0.78 -21.19
CA ILE A 179 4.10 -0.95 -22.05
C ILE A 179 5.03 -1.98 -21.42
N GLY A 180 5.19 -3.11 -22.10
CA GLY A 180 6.09 -4.17 -21.66
C GLY A 180 5.81 -4.65 -20.23
N ASP A 181 6.88 -4.99 -19.53
CA ASP A 181 6.89 -5.53 -18.17
C ASP A 181 7.17 -4.47 -17.08
N ALA A 182 6.86 -3.21 -17.35
CA ALA A 182 7.04 -2.09 -16.40
C ALA A 182 8.51 -1.88 -15.95
N ARG A 183 9.48 -2.00 -16.86
CA ARG A 183 10.92 -1.79 -16.57
C ARG A 183 11.25 -0.38 -16.10
N ASP A 184 10.40 0.59 -16.34
CA ASP A 184 10.48 1.94 -15.81
C ASP A 184 9.88 2.08 -14.39
N GLY A 185 9.30 1.01 -13.85
CA GLY A 185 8.63 0.95 -12.55
C GLY A 185 7.17 1.41 -12.58
N TYR A 186 6.66 1.94 -13.69
CA TYR A 186 5.29 2.45 -13.76
C TYR A 186 4.32 1.43 -14.34
N VAL A 187 3.21 1.19 -13.62
CA VAL A 187 2.17 0.23 -14.00
C VAL A 187 0.87 0.96 -14.33
N ALA A 188 0.23 0.57 -15.43
CA ALA A 188 -1.11 1.07 -15.75
C ALA A 188 -2.14 0.56 -14.72
N THR A 189 -2.97 1.44 -14.18
CA THR A 189 -4.02 1.05 -13.21
C THR A 189 -4.92 -0.07 -13.73
N ALA A 190 -5.26 -0.03 -15.02
CA ALA A 190 -6.06 -1.07 -15.67
C ALA A 190 -5.40 -2.46 -15.62
N THR A 191 -4.06 -2.52 -15.67
CA THR A 191 -3.30 -3.78 -15.57
C THR A 191 -3.46 -4.40 -14.19
N ILE A 192 -3.26 -3.62 -13.12
CA ILE A 192 -3.46 -4.09 -11.74
C ILE A 192 -4.92 -4.56 -11.53
N VAL A 193 -5.89 -3.76 -11.99
CA VAL A 193 -7.30 -4.11 -11.88
C VAL A 193 -7.62 -5.41 -12.63
N SER A 194 -7.03 -5.61 -13.81
CA SER A 194 -7.23 -6.84 -14.59
C SER A 194 -6.63 -8.06 -13.88
N MET A 195 -5.40 -7.97 -13.37
CA MET A 195 -4.74 -9.06 -12.62
C MET A 195 -5.54 -9.44 -11.38
N ALA A 196 -5.96 -8.45 -10.58
CA ALA A 196 -6.76 -8.70 -9.38
C ALA A 196 -8.12 -9.34 -9.71
N LYS A 197 -8.81 -8.87 -10.76
CA LYS A 197 -10.07 -9.47 -11.22
C LYS A 197 -9.91 -10.90 -11.69
N LYS A 198 -8.84 -11.23 -12.42
CA LYS A 198 -8.54 -12.60 -12.84
C LYS A 198 -8.36 -13.54 -11.65
N ALA A 199 -7.78 -13.05 -10.54
CA ALA A 199 -7.66 -13.81 -9.31
C ALA A 199 -8.98 -13.92 -8.50
N GLY A 200 -10.04 -13.21 -8.90
CA GLY A 200 -11.35 -13.26 -8.26
C GLY A 200 -11.69 -12.04 -7.39
N PHE A 201 -10.82 -11.05 -7.29
CA PHE A 201 -11.09 -9.83 -6.53
C PHE A 201 -12.08 -8.90 -7.22
N VAL A 202 -12.79 -8.11 -6.42
CA VAL A 202 -13.61 -6.99 -6.88
C VAL A 202 -12.93 -5.68 -6.47
N LEU A 203 -12.74 -4.76 -7.41
CA LEU A 203 -12.29 -3.40 -7.08
C LEU A 203 -13.42 -2.69 -6.31
N GLU A 204 -13.18 -2.38 -5.05
CA GLU A 204 -14.15 -1.73 -4.16
C GLU A 204 -14.00 -0.20 -4.18
N ALA A 205 -12.78 0.30 -4.20
CA ALA A 205 -12.50 1.73 -4.21
C ALA A 205 -11.12 2.04 -4.79
N SER A 206 -10.97 3.26 -5.30
CA SER A 206 -9.69 3.87 -5.65
C SER A 206 -9.59 5.24 -4.99
N SER A 207 -8.37 5.71 -4.73
CA SER A 207 -8.11 7.01 -4.09
C SER A 207 -6.91 7.70 -4.71
N GLU A 208 -6.98 9.02 -4.71
CA GLU A 208 -5.89 9.92 -5.11
C GLU A 208 -5.02 10.37 -3.92
N ILE A 209 -5.13 9.71 -2.76
CA ILE A 209 -4.39 10.07 -1.53
C ILE A 209 -2.89 10.18 -1.79
N ASN A 210 -2.33 9.28 -2.61
CA ASN A 210 -0.90 9.21 -2.93
C ASN A 210 -0.59 9.67 -4.35
N ALA A 211 -1.48 10.42 -4.98
CA ALA A 211 -1.23 11.02 -6.28
C ALA A 211 -0.19 12.14 -6.20
N ASN A 212 0.70 12.20 -7.20
CA ASN A 212 1.64 13.28 -7.35
C ASN A 212 1.62 13.83 -8.78
N PRO A 213 0.87 14.89 -9.06
CA PRO A 213 0.77 15.46 -10.41
C PRO A 213 2.07 16.10 -10.92
N LYS A 214 3.10 16.24 -10.07
CA LYS A 214 4.41 16.71 -10.50
C LYS A 214 5.25 15.62 -11.16
N ASP A 215 4.89 14.35 -10.95
CA ASP A 215 5.61 13.23 -11.53
C ASP A 215 5.27 13.10 -13.01
N THR A 216 6.23 13.44 -13.87
CA THR A 216 6.08 13.43 -15.33
C THR A 216 6.34 12.06 -15.96
N LYS A 217 6.84 11.09 -15.18
CA LYS A 217 7.04 9.67 -15.54
C LYS A 217 8.00 9.42 -16.72
N ASP A 218 8.72 10.45 -17.16
CA ASP A 218 9.70 10.45 -18.27
C ASP A 218 11.15 10.46 -17.78
N HIS A 219 11.39 9.84 -16.63
CA HIS A 219 12.67 9.90 -15.95
C HIS A 219 13.70 8.94 -16.57
N PRO A 220 15.00 9.33 -16.65
CA PRO A 220 16.01 8.57 -17.38
C PRO A 220 16.28 7.17 -16.83
N PHE A 221 16.03 6.94 -15.54
CA PHE A 221 16.18 5.63 -14.88
C PHE A 221 14.84 5.17 -14.28
N GLY A 222 13.74 5.49 -14.97
CA GLY A 222 12.41 5.20 -14.49
C GLY A 222 12.11 5.85 -13.14
N VAL A 223 11.19 5.27 -12.40
CA VAL A 223 10.75 5.74 -11.07
C VAL A 223 11.91 5.87 -10.08
N TRP A 224 12.98 5.08 -10.25
CA TRP A 224 14.14 5.08 -9.35
C TRP A 224 15.02 6.33 -9.46
N THR A 225 14.82 7.18 -10.48
CA THR A 225 15.44 8.51 -10.55
C THR A 225 14.94 9.43 -9.43
N LEU A 226 13.68 9.20 -9.01
CA LEU A 226 13.02 9.97 -7.96
C LEU A 226 13.50 9.55 -6.55
N PRO A 227 13.31 10.43 -5.54
CA PRO A 227 13.45 10.02 -4.13
C PRO A 227 12.55 8.82 -3.76
N PRO A 228 13.00 7.95 -2.85
CA PRO A 228 14.25 8.04 -2.09
C PRO A 228 15.46 7.43 -2.80
N THR A 229 15.26 6.71 -3.91
CA THR A 229 16.33 5.93 -4.57
C THR A 229 17.36 6.82 -5.22
N ARG A 230 16.94 7.86 -5.96
CA ARG A 230 17.80 8.86 -6.60
C ARG A 230 18.90 8.23 -7.48
N LEU A 231 18.54 7.25 -8.33
CA LEU A 231 19.49 6.71 -9.29
C LEU A 231 20.02 7.81 -10.21
N SER A 232 21.31 7.77 -10.45
CA SER A 232 22.04 8.65 -11.38
C SER A 232 22.74 7.87 -12.50
N GLY A 233 22.38 6.61 -12.69
CA GLY A 233 22.83 5.70 -13.73
C GLY A 233 21.94 4.46 -13.79
N PRO A 234 22.11 3.59 -14.81
CA PRO A 234 21.36 2.35 -14.91
C PRO A 234 21.51 1.48 -13.64
N SER A 235 20.47 0.76 -13.27
CA SER A 235 20.52 -0.15 -12.12
C SER A 235 21.66 -1.14 -12.24
N GLY A 236 22.40 -1.35 -11.14
CA GLY A 236 23.56 -2.24 -11.10
C GLY A 236 24.83 -1.68 -11.71
N GLN A 237 24.84 -0.42 -12.16
CA GLN A 237 26.03 0.27 -12.67
C GLN A 237 26.41 1.44 -11.75
N PRO A 238 27.68 1.89 -11.78
CA PRO A 238 28.08 3.10 -11.07
C PRO A 238 27.26 4.30 -11.51
N GLY A 239 26.75 5.06 -10.54
CA GLY A 239 26.02 6.29 -10.83
C GLY A 239 26.94 7.41 -11.34
N ASN A 240 26.36 8.38 -12.06
CA ASN A 240 27.05 9.60 -12.48
C ASN A 240 27.11 10.58 -11.28
N PRO A 241 28.29 10.89 -10.72
CA PRO A 241 28.43 11.80 -9.58
C PRO A 241 28.05 13.27 -9.92
N HIS A 242 27.95 13.61 -11.21
CA HIS A 242 27.58 14.95 -11.69
C HIS A 242 26.11 15.00 -12.15
N PHE A 243 25.30 13.98 -11.86
CA PHE A 243 23.89 13.97 -12.22
C PHE A 243 23.11 15.00 -11.39
N ASP A 244 22.41 15.91 -12.07
CA ASP A 244 21.61 16.93 -11.40
C ASP A 244 20.28 16.33 -10.91
N HIS A 245 20.16 16.19 -9.61
CA HIS A 245 18.95 15.70 -8.95
C HIS A 245 17.89 16.78 -8.67
N SER A 246 18.19 18.07 -8.90
CA SER A 246 17.34 19.19 -8.47
C SER A 246 15.91 19.08 -8.97
N LYS A 247 15.71 18.73 -10.27
CA LYS A 247 14.38 18.51 -10.86
C LYS A 247 13.64 17.39 -10.14
N TYR A 248 14.30 16.28 -9.88
CA TYR A 248 13.70 15.05 -9.31
C TYR A 248 13.39 15.21 -7.83
N ASP A 249 14.26 15.87 -7.08
CA ASP A 249 14.01 16.20 -5.67
C ASP A 249 12.82 17.16 -5.52
N ALA A 250 12.63 18.08 -6.47
CA ALA A 250 11.48 19.00 -6.48
C ALA A 250 10.15 18.27 -6.79
N ILE A 251 10.18 17.16 -7.54
CA ILE A 251 9.04 16.27 -7.75
C ILE A 251 8.71 15.52 -6.45
N GLY A 252 9.72 14.97 -5.79
CA GLY A 252 9.57 14.11 -4.62
C GLY A 252 9.34 12.65 -4.98
N GLU A 253 8.53 11.92 -4.20
CA GLU A 253 8.18 10.52 -4.53
C GLU A 253 7.20 10.49 -5.71
N SER A 254 7.16 9.36 -6.42
CA SER A 254 6.34 9.14 -7.63
C SER A 254 4.84 9.35 -7.42
N ASP A 255 4.15 9.52 -8.53
CA ASP A 255 2.68 9.40 -8.61
C ASP A 255 2.26 7.95 -8.37
N ARG A 256 1.28 7.72 -7.47
CA ARG A 256 0.87 6.37 -7.08
C ARG A 256 -0.63 6.21 -7.07
N MET A 257 -1.08 5.10 -7.67
CA MET A 257 -2.44 4.63 -7.47
C MET A 257 -2.57 4.03 -6.06
N THR A 258 -3.72 4.24 -5.45
CA THR A 258 -4.09 3.65 -4.16
C THR A 258 -5.41 2.93 -4.35
N LEU A 259 -5.38 1.59 -4.32
CA LEU A 259 -6.51 0.74 -4.67
C LEU A 259 -6.90 -0.15 -3.49
N ARG A 260 -8.20 -0.38 -3.34
CA ARG A 260 -8.76 -1.34 -2.39
C ARG A 260 -9.61 -2.35 -3.13
N PHE A 261 -9.20 -3.61 -3.05
CA PHE A 261 -9.94 -4.73 -3.59
C PHE A 261 -10.52 -5.57 -2.47
N ARG A 262 -11.66 -6.18 -2.72
CA ARG A 262 -12.32 -7.11 -1.80
C ARG A 262 -12.36 -8.51 -2.39
N LYS A 263 -12.04 -9.51 -1.57
CA LYS A 263 -12.40 -10.89 -1.83
C LYS A 263 -13.89 -11.03 -1.57
N PRO A 264 -14.71 -11.49 -2.53
CA PRO A 264 -16.14 -11.77 -2.30
C PRO A 264 -16.38 -12.70 -1.10
N ALA A 265 -17.58 -12.55 -0.49
CA ALA A 265 -17.99 -13.40 0.64
C ALA A 265 -18.34 -14.81 0.17
#